data_f844c1c886b2534c703e0212750e0704
#
_entry.id   f844c1c886b2534c703e0212750e0704
#
_cell.length_a   1.000
_cell.length_b   1.000
_cell.length_c   1.000
_cell.angle_alpha   90.00
_cell.angle_beta   90.00
_cell.angle_gamma   90.00
#
_symmetry.space_group_name_H-M   'P 1'
#
loop_
_entity.id
_entity.type
_entity.pdbx_description
1 polymer ?
#
loop_
_entity_poly.entity_id
_entity_poly.type
_entity_poly.pdbx_seq_one_letter_code
_entity_poly.pdbx_strand_id
1 'polypeptide(L)'
;MHAIYSHMAPFLAADDATAMPRIAESLDSFGTYADEASNDGLGEKLPQRFDAAFNYIAHGIEGAGNADDRRTASHRTNYFRETYAYGEEVRAPGIEPFMQQRDLQDLARQVSGRSEIVPAIVYANLLIPGQELAVHTDVPEFRGASRKVLPQWLLVVMLHSGLFDAWRIPIATCVSWFGSAAGGAFTFYPKGPNGQREAIPAAHNSAIIIDTDQVFHGVERVSQKLPDLPPIEKSARLHFLGDNAWQLRDGHRVLGDYDWSEIRYSISWKAYCFEDASERDLWASGTDDLSVDFIVNRLEEALREQDALTGERPEPTAFARLLVNHFVRFPAADTAAA
;
A
#
# COMPACT_ATOMS: atom_id res chain seq x y z
N MET A 1 19.82 14.24 -11.17
CA MET A 1 19.11 13.86 -9.93
C MET A 1 17.68 13.67 -10.35
N HIS A 2 17.16 12.43 -10.32
CA HIS A 2 15.77 12.16 -10.66
C HIS A 2 14.86 12.74 -9.58
N ALA A 3 13.68 13.25 -9.96
CA ALA A 3 12.67 13.64 -9.00
C ALA A 3 12.16 12.37 -8.30
N ILE A 4 12.20 12.32 -6.98
CA ILE A 4 11.76 11.15 -6.21
C ILE A 4 10.23 11.00 -6.28
N TYR A 5 9.52 12.09 -6.54
CA TYR A 5 8.06 12.13 -6.72
C TYR A 5 7.66 13.35 -7.55
N SER A 6 6.42 13.34 -8.05
CA SER A 6 5.77 14.50 -8.67
C SER A 6 4.35 14.64 -8.14
N HIS A 7 3.96 15.86 -7.79
CA HIS A 7 2.61 16.21 -7.33
C HIS A 7 1.88 17.01 -8.40
N MET A 8 0.64 16.65 -8.67
CA MET A 8 -0.23 17.23 -9.71
C MET A 8 -1.51 17.79 -9.11
N ALA A 9 -1.83 19.05 -9.41
CA ALA A 9 -3.09 19.67 -9.06
C ALA A 9 -3.37 20.84 -10.02
N PRO A 10 -4.36 20.75 -10.95
CA PRO A 10 -5.25 19.60 -11.18
C PRO A 10 -4.55 18.41 -11.83
N PHE A 11 -5.09 17.21 -11.59
CA PHE A 11 -4.57 15.96 -12.17
C PHE A 11 -5.27 15.59 -13.49
N LEU A 12 -6.60 15.68 -13.53
CA LEU A 12 -7.42 15.40 -14.72
C LEU A 12 -8.15 16.65 -15.18
N ALA A 13 -8.68 16.63 -16.40
CA ALA A 13 -9.67 17.61 -16.84
C ALA A 13 -10.90 17.56 -15.90
N ALA A 14 -11.60 18.69 -15.73
CA ALA A 14 -12.66 18.82 -14.74
C ALA A 14 -13.81 17.79 -14.91
N ASP A 15 -14.19 17.54 -16.18
CA ASP A 15 -15.25 16.58 -16.48
C ASP A 15 -14.84 15.14 -16.14
N ASP A 16 -13.58 14.76 -16.44
CA ASP A 16 -13.03 13.45 -16.10
C ASP A 16 -12.93 13.28 -14.59
N ALA A 17 -12.44 14.29 -13.87
CA ALA A 17 -12.37 14.27 -12.42
C ALA A 17 -13.75 14.09 -11.76
N THR A 18 -14.78 14.72 -12.33
CA THR A 18 -16.17 14.59 -11.89
C THR A 18 -16.75 13.19 -12.18
N ALA A 19 -16.21 12.50 -13.18
CA ALA A 19 -16.65 11.15 -13.52
C ALA A 19 -16.08 10.07 -12.58
N MET A 20 -14.93 10.30 -11.93
CA MET A 20 -14.26 9.29 -11.11
C MET A 20 -15.11 8.76 -9.94
N PRO A 21 -15.81 9.58 -9.14
CA PRO A 21 -16.72 9.06 -8.12
C PRO A 21 -17.82 8.14 -8.66
N ARG A 22 -18.33 8.42 -9.86
CA ARG A 22 -19.38 7.61 -10.50
C ARG A 22 -18.93 6.19 -10.82
N ILE A 23 -17.63 5.98 -11.04
CA ILE A 23 -17.07 4.63 -11.20
C ILE A 23 -17.21 3.84 -9.89
N ALA A 24 -16.90 4.45 -8.75
CA ALA A 24 -17.11 3.83 -7.44
C ALA A 24 -18.59 3.54 -7.18
N GLU A 25 -19.48 4.49 -7.52
CA GLU A 25 -20.92 4.37 -7.35
C GLU A 25 -21.55 3.30 -8.25
N SER A 26 -20.91 2.96 -9.38
CA SER A 26 -21.37 1.91 -10.29
C SER A 26 -21.10 0.50 -9.79
N LEU A 27 -20.24 0.35 -8.79
CA LEU A 27 -19.98 -0.92 -8.12
C LEU A 27 -20.95 -1.08 -6.95
N ASP A 28 -21.49 -2.28 -6.78
CA ASP A 28 -22.47 -2.55 -5.71
C ASP A 28 -21.87 -2.35 -4.32
N SER A 29 -20.59 -2.69 -4.15
CA SER A 29 -19.91 -2.58 -2.86
C SER A 29 -18.40 -2.73 -2.97
N PHE A 30 -17.70 -2.29 -1.93
CA PHE A 30 -16.27 -2.46 -1.73
C PHE A 30 -16.00 -3.42 -0.58
N GLY A 31 -15.16 -4.44 -0.83
CA GLY A 31 -14.66 -5.35 0.19
C GLY A 31 -13.57 -4.73 1.04
N THR A 32 -13.26 -5.37 2.16
CA THR A 32 -12.12 -4.95 2.98
C THR A 32 -10.79 -5.37 2.32
N TYR A 33 -9.75 -4.57 2.49
CA TYR A 33 -8.39 -4.94 2.03
C TYR A 33 -7.91 -6.24 2.68
N ALA A 34 -8.33 -6.52 3.91
CA ALA A 34 -7.97 -7.73 4.64
C ALA A 34 -8.48 -9.03 3.98
N ASP A 35 -9.50 -8.95 3.15
CA ASP A 35 -10.01 -10.11 2.43
C ASP A 35 -8.99 -10.63 1.40
N GLU A 36 -8.18 -9.74 0.85
CA GLU A 36 -7.08 -10.06 -0.07
C GLU A 36 -5.76 -10.37 0.65
N ALA A 37 -5.65 -10.09 1.95
CA ALA A 37 -4.39 -10.21 2.67
C ALA A 37 -4.06 -11.68 2.97
N SER A 38 -2.90 -12.12 2.53
CA SER A 38 -2.34 -13.42 2.90
C SER A 38 -1.99 -13.47 4.38
N ASN A 39 -2.23 -14.61 5.03
CA ASN A 39 -1.77 -14.87 6.39
C ASN A 39 -0.31 -15.34 6.34
N ASP A 40 0.61 -14.45 6.67
CA ASP A 40 2.04 -14.71 6.61
C ASP A 40 2.59 -15.61 7.75
N GLY A 41 1.76 -15.99 8.71
CA GLY A 41 2.15 -16.92 9.79
C GLY A 41 3.07 -16.34 10.86
N LEU A 42 3.45 -15.06 10.79
CA LEU A 42 4.39 -14.43 11.73
C LEU A 42 3.74 -13.84 12.97
N GLY A 43 2.44 -13.82 13.04
CA GLY A 43 1.73 -13.21 14.16
C GLY A 43 0.27 -13.60 14.21
N GLU A 44 -0.47 -12.88 15.04
CA GLU A 44 -1.91 -12.95 15.06
C GLU A 44 -2.45 -12.58 13.67
N LYS A 45 -3.58 -13.15 13.29
CA LYS A 45 -4.28 -12.81 12.04
C LYS A 45 -4.73 -11.36 12.09
N LEU A 46 -3.87 -10.45 11.69
CA LEU A 46 -4.21 -9.05 11.54
C LEU A 46 -4.90 -8.89 10.18
N PRO A 47 -6.03 -8.18 10.10
CA PRO A 47 -6.73 -7.94 8.85
C PRO A 47 -6.01 -6.87 8.01
N GLN A 48 -4.67 -6.96 7.89
CA GLN A 48 -3.86 -5.97 7.20
C GLN A 48 -2.54 -6.50 6.71
N ARG A 49 -1.91 -5.69 5.87
CA ARG A 49 -0.51 -5.86 5.50
C ARG A 49 0.35 -5.92 6.75
N PHE A 50 1.19 -6.94 6.80
CA PHE A 50 2.06 -7.24 7.94
C PHE A 50 2.87 -6.02 8.39
N ASP A 51 3.55 -5.34 7.47
CA ASP A 51 4.45 -4.23 7.76
C ASP A 51 3.71 -3.00 8.32
N ALA A 52 2.56 -2.64 7.75
CA ALA A 52 1.73 -1.54 8.26
C ALA A 52 1.19 -1.85 9.64
N ALA A 53 0.64 -3.06 9.85
CA ALA A 53 0.13 -3.48 11.14
C ALA A 53 1.25 -3.56 12.19
N PHE A 54 2.42 -4.07 11.82
CA PHE A 54 3.57 -4.15 12.71
C PHE A 54 4.07 -2.76 13.14
N ASN A 55 4.22 -1.84 12.19
CA ASN A 55 4.63 -0.47 12.49
C ASN A 55 3.62 0.24 13.40
N TYR A 56 2.33 0.07 13.13
CA TYR A 56 1.27 0.65 13.95
C TYR A 56 1.30 0.13 15.39
N ILE A 57 1.48 -1.18 15.58
CA ILE A 57 1.59 -1.79 16.91
C ILE A 57 2.87 -1.35 17.63
N ALA A 58 3.98 -1.24 16.90
CA ALA A 58 5.28 -0.92 17.50
C ALA A 58 5.41 0.56 17.89
N HIS A 59 4.79 1.49 17.12
CA HIS A 59 5.09 2.92 17.22
C HIS A 59 3.86 3.84 17.22
N GLY A 60 2.70 3.37 16.81
CA GLY A 60 1.64 4.25 16.32
C GLY A 60 0.40 4.41 17.17
N ILE A 61 0.29 3.71 18.30
CA ILE A 61 -0.89 3.85 19.16
C ILE A 61 -0.45 4.21 20.57
N GLU A 62 -0.80 5.40 21.03
CA GLU A 62 -0.74 5.69 22.47
C GLU A 62 -1.54 4.62 23.23
N GLY A 63 -0.88 3.88 24.09
CA GLY A 63 -1.47 2.84 24.92
C GLY A 63 -1.54 1.43 24.32
N ALA A 64 -1.01 1.19 23.12
CA ALA A 64 -1.04 -0.14 22.50
C ALA A 64 -0.13 -1.14 23.21
N GLY A 65 -0.53 -1.60 24.36
CA GLY A 65 0.18 -2.61 25.15
C GLY A 65 -0.55 -3.95 25.30
N ASN A 66 -1.81 -4.06 24.88
CA ASN A 66 -2.65 -5.24 25.10
C ASN A 66 -3.35 -5.73 23.81
N ALA A 67 -4.03 -6.88 23.88
CA ALA A 67 -4.71 -7.50 22.74
C ALA A 67 -5.89 -6.66 22.21
N ASP A 68 -6.57 -5.88 23.05
CA ASP A 68 -7.69 -5.01 22.65
C ASP A 68 -7.17 -3.86 21.76
N ASP A 69 -5.98 -3.34 22.07
CA ASP A 69 -5.35 -2.28 21.28
C ASP A 69 -4.96 -2.76 19.88
N ARG A 70 -4.50 -4.01 19.75
CA ARG A 70 -4.18 -4.63 18.46
C ARG A 70 -5.43 -4.80 17.59
N ARG A 71 -6.55 -5.18 18.18
CA ARG A 71 -7.82 -5.31 17.49
C ARG A 71 -8.33 -3.94 17.03
N THR A 72 -8.25 -2.94 17.87
CA THR A 72 -8.61 -1.55 17.54
C THR A 72 -7.72 -1.02 16.39
N ALA A 73 -6.41 -1.27 16.44
CA ALA A 73 -5.49 -0.94 15.37
C ALA A 73 -5.89 -1.57 14.06
N SER A 74 -6.21 -2.84 14.08
CA SER A 74 -6.64 -3.61 12.93
C SER A 74 -7.89 -3.01 12.26
N HIS A 75 -8.91 -2.63 13.04
CA HIS A 75 -10.12 -2.00 12.49
C HIS A 75 -9.87 -0.60 11.91
N ARG A 76 -9.01 0.19 12.53
CA ARG A 76 -8.67 1.53 12.02
C ARG A 76 -7.95 1.49 10.68
N THR A 77 -7.18 0.46 10.44
CA THR A 77 -6.31 0.35 9.28
C THR A 77 -6.87 -0.58 8.19
N ASN A 78 -8.01 -1.25 8.42
CA ASN A 78 -8.66 -2.13 7.46
C ASN A 78 -9.65 -1.33 6.56
N TYR A 79 -9.12 -0.67 5.55
CA TYR A 79 -9.87 0.12 4.58
C TYR A 79 -10.57 -0.76 3.52
N PHE A 80 -11.42 -0.13 2.68
CA PHE A 80 -12.16 -0.81 1.64
C PHE A 80 -11.47 -0.64 0.29
N ARG A 81 -11.45 -1.70 -0.52
CA ARG A 81 -10.73 -1.72 -1.78
C ARG A 81 -11.46 -2.54 -2.84
N GLU A 82 -11.40 -2.05 -4.09
CA GLU A 82 -11.78 -2.82 -5.28
C GLU A 82 -10.79 -2.56 -6.41
N THR A 83 -10.50 -3.63 -7.18
CA THR A 83 -9.65 -3.56 -8.36
C THR A 83 -10.47 -3.13 -9.56
N TYR A 84 -10.07 -2.03 -10.18
CA TYR A 84 -10.74 -1.46 -11.36
C TYR A 84 -10.23 -1.99 -12.69
N ALA A 85 -8.93 -2.30 -12.74
CA ALA A 85 -8.32 -2.96 -13.90
C ALA A 85 -7.07 -3.73 -13.48
N TYR A 86 -6.75 -4.81 -14.17
CA TYR A 86 -5.55 -5.61 -13.95
C TYR A 86 -4.98 -6.07 -15.31
N GLY A 87 -3.77 -5.63 -15.65
CA GLY A 87 -3.23 -5.79 -16.99
C GLY A 87 -4.16 -5.15 -18.01
N GLU A 88 -4.65 -5.94 -18.97
CA GLU A 88 -5.62 -5.51 -20.00
C GLU A 88 -7.08 -5.71 -19.58
N GLU A 89 -7.33 -6.39 -18.45
CA GLU A 89 -8.67 -6.69 -17.95
C GLU A 89 -9.27 -5.47 -17.23
N VAL A 90 -10.29 -4.87 -17.82
CA VAL A 90 -11.09 -3.81 -17.19
C VAL A 90 -12.23 -4.44 -16.41
N ARG A 91 -12.33 -4.12 -15.12
CA ARG A 91 -13.37 -4.60 -14.19
C ARG A 91 -14.38 -3.52 -13.83
N ALA A 92 -13.95 -2.26 -13.83
CA ALA A 92 -14.80 -1.11 -13.61
C ALA A 92 -14.85 -0.26 -14.90
N PRO A 93 -15.94 -0.34 -15.70
CA PRO A 93 -16.07 0.43 -16.93
C PRO A 93 -15.92 1.93 -16.69
N GLY A 94 -15.21 2.60 -17.58
CA GLY A 94 -14.89 4.02 -17.47
C GLY A 94 -13.48 4.33 -16.92
N ILE A 95 -12.74 3.30 -16.47
CA ILE A 95 -11.37 3.45 -15.99
C ILE A 95 -10.31 3.29 -17.10
N GLU A 96 -10.69 2.87 -18.29
CA GLU A 96 -9.79 2.59 -19.42
C GLU A 96 -8.83 3.74 -19.74
N PRO A 97 -9.27 5.02 -19.76
CA PRO A 97 -8.36 6.14 -19.99
C PRO A 97 -7.24 6.23 -18.95
N PHE A 98 -7.53 5.83 -17.70
CA PHE A 98 -6.57 5.85 -16.60
C PHE A 98 -5.45 4.83 -16.80
N MET A 99 -5.77 3.64 -17.35
CA MET A 99 -4.76 2.60 -17.65
C MET A 99 -3.77 3.03 -18.72
N GLN A 100 -4.23 3.78 -19.73
CA GLN A 100 -3.47 4.11 -20.94
C GLN A 100 -2.94 5.55 -20.93
N GLN A 101 -3.07 6.27 -19.83
CA GLN A 101 -2.70 7.68 -19.76
C GLN A 101 -1.20 7.86 -20.00
N ARG A 102 -0.82 8.45 -21.14
CA ARG A 102 0.59 8.66 -21.52
C ARG A 102 1.33 9.53 -20.52
N ASP A 103 0.66 10.55 -19.99
CA ASP A 103 1.27 11.46 -19.02
C ASP A 103 1.71 10.72 -17.74
N LEU A 104 0.94 9.72 -17.28
CA LEU A 104 1.36 8.87 -16.15
C LEU A 104 2.58 8.02 -16.47
N GLN A 105 2.67 7.49 -17.68
CA GLN A 105 3.86 6.73 -18.10
C GLN A 105 5.09 7.64 -18.20
N ASP A 106 4.94 8.87 -18.71
CA ASP A 106 6.04 9.84 -18.80
C ASP A 106 6.50 10.28 -17.40
N LEU A 107 5.58 10.51 -16.48
CA LEU A 107 5.89 10.78 -15.08
C LEU A 107 6.54 9.58 -14.38
N ALA A 108 6.10 8.36 -14.68
CA ALA A 108 6.74 7.15 -14.19
C ALA A 108 8.19 7.03 -14.67
N ARG A 109 8.47 7.36 -15.92
CA ARG A 109 9.86 7.44 -16.45
C ARG A 109 10.70 8.46 -15.69
N GLN A 110 10.14 9.62 -15.39
CA GLN A 110 10.85 10.69 -14.66
C GLN A 110 11.17 10.29 -13.21
N VAL A 111 10.20 9.66 -12.52
CA VAL A 111 10.35 9.26 -11.11
C VAL A 111 11.24 8.02 -10.97
N SER A 112 11.09 7.03 -11.83
CA SER A 112 11.85 5.79 -11.76
C SER A 112 13.24 5.87 -12.41
N GLY A 113 13.44 6.80 -13.35
CA GLY A 113 14.63 6.84 -14.22
C GLY A 113 14.68 5.69 -15.22
N ARG A 114 13.57 4.99 -15.45
CA ARG A 114 13.46 3.82 -16.33
C ARG A 114 12.72 4.17 -17.62
N SER A 115 13.06 3.52 -18.72
CA SER A 115 12.51 3.88 -20.05
C SER A 115 11.27 3.08 -20.43
N GLU A 116 11.16 1.84 -19.98
CA GLU A 116 10.08 0.91 -20.33
C GLU A 116 9.08 0.83 -19.18
N ILE A 117 7.87 1.36 -19.39
CA ILE A 117 6.81 1.42 -18.39
C ILE A 117 5.66 0.51 -18.81
N VAL A 118 5.32 -0.44 -17.96
CA VAL A 118 4.26 -1.42 -18.18
C VAL A 118 3.15 -1.24 -17.13
N PRO A 119 2.01 -0.61 -17.48
CA PRO A 119 0.87 -0.49 -16.58
C PRO A 119 0.40 -1.87 -16.09
N ALA A 120 0.17 -2.00 -14.80
CA ALA A 120 -0.12 -3.29 -14.18
C ALA A 120 -1.50 -3.36 -13.53
N ILE A 121 -1.88 -2.37 -12.73
CA ILE A 121 -3.13 -2.40 -11.97
C ILE A 121 -3.65 -1.00 -11.72
N VAL A 122 -4.98 -0.86 -11.74
CA VAL A 122 -5.71 0.29 -11.19
C VAL A 122 -6.68 -0.24 -10.13
N TYR A 123 -6.67 0.39 -8.97
CA TYR A 123 -7.57 0.04 -7.87
C TYR A 123 -8.00 1.27 -7.10
N ALA A 124 -9.16 1.19 -6.48
CA ALA A 124 -9.68 2.23 -5.61
C ALA A 124 -9.62 1.83 -4.14
N ASN A 125 -9.34 2.81 -3.30
CA ASN A 125 -9.41 2.68 -1.85
C ASN A 125 -10.39 3.71 -1.29
N LEU A 126 -11.28 3.24 -0.41
CA LEU A 126 -12.20 4.05 0.36
C LEU A 126 -11.87 3.91 1.84
N LEU A 127 -11.70 5.04 2.51
CA LEU A 127 -11.53 5.10 3.97
C LEU A 127 -12.69 5.90 4.55
N ILE A 128 -13.35 5.32 5.56
CA ILE A 128 -14.40 5.98 6.33
C ILE A 128 -13.82 6.82 7.48
N PRO A 129 -14.57 7.75 8.07
CA PRO A 129 -14.13 8.53 9.24
C PRO A 129 -13.55 7.65 10.34
N GLY A 130 -12.39 8.05 10.88
CA GLY A 130 -11.65 7.32 11.90
C GLY A 130 -10.63 6.31 11.37
N GLN A 131 -10.67 5.95 10.08
CA GLN A 131 -9.65 5.09 9.48
C GLN A 131 -8.39 5.87 9.10
N GLU A 132 -7.28 5.17 9.11
CA GLU A 132 -5.94 5.65 8.77
C GLU A 132 -5.13 4.51 8.17
N LEU A 133 -3.94 4.79 7.65
CA LEU A 133 -3.01 3.76 7.22
C LEU A 133 -1.63 4.06 7.83
N ALA A 134 -1.14 3.14 8.65
CA ALA A 134 0.16 3.28 9.27
C ALA A 134 1.28 3.41 8.24
N VAL A 135 2.36 4.10 8.62
CA VAL A 135 3.52 4.28 7.76
C VAL A 135 4.16 2.94 7.43
N HIS A 136 4.37 2.68 6.15
CA HIS A 136 4.90 1.44 5.59
C HIS A 136 5.57 1.70 4.25
N THR A 137 6.21 0.69 3.68
CA THR A 137 6.51 0.60 2.24
C THR A 137 5.54 -0.34 1.58
N ASP A 138 5.29 -0.20 0.28
CA ASP A 138 4.52 -1.20 -0.45
C ASP A 138 5.31 -2.51 -0.59
N VAL A 139 4.60 -3.61 -0.81
CA VAL A 139 5.23 -4.92 -1.00
C VAL A 139 5.95 -4.93 -2.35
N PRO A 140 7.29 -5.04 -2.36
CA PRO A 140 8.06 -5.01 -3.58
C PRO A 140 7.88 -6.27 -4.40
N GLU A 141 8.31 -6.20 -5.65
CA GLU A 141 8.41 -7.35 -6.54
C GLU A 141 9.84 -7.50 -7.05
N PHE A 142 10.30 -8.74 -7.14
CA PHE A 142 11.61 -9.12 -7.67
C PHE A 142 11.42 -10.20 -8.74
N ARG A 143 12.38 -10.35 -9.65
CA ARG A 143 12.37 -11.48 -10.59
C ARG A 143 12.40 -12.79 -9.81
N GLY A 144 11.39 -13.66 -10.04
CA GLY A 144 11.17 -14.90 -9.32
C GLY A 144 10.55 -14.79 -7.92
N ALA A 145 10.37 -13.57 -7.39
CA ALA A 145 9.86 -13.39 -6.04
C ALA A 145 8.77 -12.29 -5.99
N SER A 146 7.53 -12.71 -5.86
CA SER A 146 6.35 -11.85 -5.79
C SER A 146 5.41 -12.29 -4.68
N ARG A 147 4.44 -11.44 -4.32
CA ARG A 147 3.39 -11.76 -3.35
C ARG A 147 2.51 -12.97 -3.72
N LYS A 148 2.61 -13.49 -4.95
CA LYS A 148 1.91 -14.69 -5.40
C LYS A 148 2.60 -15.97 -4.96
N VAL A 149 3.92 -15.90 -4.72
CA VAL A 149 4.77 -17.07 -4.45
C VAL A 149 5.50 -17.01 -3.11
N LEU A 150 5.67 -15.82 -2.54
CA LEU A 150 6.35 -15.61 -1.26
C LEU A 150 5.48 -14.82 -0.28
N PRO A 151 5.65 -15.04 1.03
CA PRO A 151 4.97 -14.24 2.05
C PRO A 151 5.44 -12.78 1.99
N GLN A 152 4.53 -11.85 2.25
CA GLN A 152 4.79 -10.40 2.13
C GLN A 152 5.92 -9.95 3.04
N TRP A 153 6.01 -10.47 4.26
CA TRP A 153 7.08 -10.13 5.20
C TRP A 153 8.48 -10.44 4.63
N LEU A 154 8.63 -11.53 3.87
CA LEU A 154 9.92 -11.90 3.29
C LEU A 154 10.30 -10.93 2.16
N LEU A 155 9.35 -10.53 1.32
CA LEU A 155 9.57 -9.53 0.28
C LEU A 155 9.98 -8.17 0.89
N VAL A 156 9.33 -7.76 1.99
CA VAL A 156 9.71 -6.54 2.72
C VAL A 156 11.12 -6.66 3.32
N VAL A 157 11.48 -7.80 3.90
CA VAL A 157 12.85 -8.07 4.38
C VAL A 157 13.86 -8.01 3.23
N MET A 158 13.55 -8.61 2.08
CA MET A 158 14.43 -8.57 0.90
C MET A 158 14.69 -7.12 0.47
N LEU A 159 13.65 -6.27 0.43
CA LEU A 159 13.79 -4.86 0.10
C LEU A 159 14.70 -4.13 1.10
N HIS A 160 14.39 -4.22 2.39
CA HIS A 160 15.11 -3.49 3.43
C HIS A 160 16.53 -4.02 3.68
N SER A 161 16.84 -5.24 3.26
CA SER A 161 18.21 -5.78 3.31
C SER A 161 19.13 -5.17 2.25
N GLY A 162 18.58 -4.70 1.12
CA GLY A 162 19.35 -4.24 -0.05
C GLY A 162 20.10 -5.35 -0.79
N LEU A 163 20.00 -6.61 -0.35
CA LEU A 163 20.77 -7.73 -0.90
C LEU A 163 20.28 -8.21 -2.26
N PHE A 164 19.06 -7.81 -2.64
CA PHE A 164 18.37 -8.29 -3.84
C PHE A 164 18.05 -7.17 -4.83
N ASP A 165 18.67 -6.00 -4.70
CA ASP A 165 18.40 -4.83 -5.53
C ASP A 165 18.60 -5.09 -7.03
N ALA A 166 19.53 -5.97 -7.38
CA ALA A 166 19.78 -6.38 -8.78
C ALA A 166 18.60 -7.14 -9.42
N TRP A 167 17.70 -7.72 -8.61
CA TRP A 167 16.48 -8.41 -9.08
C TRP A 167 15.21 -7.60 -8.88
N ARG A 168 15.30 -6.47 -8.18
CA ARG A 168 14.12 -5.66 -7.88
C ARG A 168 13.53 -5.08 -9.16
N ILE A 169 12.20 -5.15 -9.27
CA ILE A 169 11.42 -4.49 -10.31
C ILE A 169 10.81 -3.23 -9.68
N PRO A 170 11.32 -2.02 -10.00
CA PRO A 170 10.73 -0.79 -9.49
C PRO A 170 9.28 -0.63 -9.94
N ILE A 171 8.42 -0.15 -9.04
CA ILE A 171 7.01 0.07 -9.30
C ILE A 171 6.67 1.54 -9.07
N ALA A 172 6.34 2.25 -10.15
CA ALA A 172 5.79 3.60 -10.02
C ALA A 172 4.32 3.52 -9.59
N THR A 173 3.97 4.26 -8.55
CA THR A 173 2.59 4.34 -8.04
C THR A 173 2.09 5.77 -8.13
N CYS A 174 1.00 5.98 -8.87
CA CYS A 174 0.23 7.21 -8.82
C CYS A 174 -0.95 7.01 -7.87
N VAL A 175 -1.07 7.85 -6.86
CA VAL A 175 -2.23 7.93 -5.98
C VAL A 175 -2.95 9.24 -6.26
N SER A 176 -4.20 9.16 -6.69
CA SER A 176 -5.04 10.32 -6.98
C SER A 176 -6.27 10.36 -6.07
N TRP A 177 -6.76 11.56 -5.79
CA TRP A 177 -7.86 11.77 -4.85
C TRP A 177 -9.02 12.48 -5.49
N PHE A 178 -10.23 12.01 -5.16
CA PHE A 178 -11.50 12.59 -5.62
C PHE A 178 -12.47 12.65 -4.45
N GLY A 179 -13.17 13.77 -4.29
CA GLY A 179 -14.08 13.97 -3.17
C GLY A 179 -13.66 15.12 -2.26
N SER A 180 -14.28 15.22 -1.08
CA SER A 180 -14.16 16.35 -0.17
C SER A 180 -13.94 15.94 1.29
N ALA A 181 -13.62 14.69 1.57
CA ALA A 181 -13.41 14.19 2.93
C ALA A 181 -12.34 15.01 3.67
N ALA A 182 -12.61 15.31 4.92
CA ALA A 182 -11.66 16.02 5.78
C ALA A 182 -10.59 15.08 6.34
N GLY A 183 -9.34 15.53 6.42
CA GLY A 183 -8.20 14.72 6.87
C GLY A 183 -7.73 13.72 5.82
N GLY A 184 -7.16 12.62 6.23
CA GLY A 184 -6.69 11.58 5.33
C GLY A 184 -5.54 12.01 4.41
N ALA A 185 -4.69 12.95 4.83
CA ALA A 185 -3.53 13.37 4.05
C ALA A 185 -2.60 12.19 3.76
N PHE A 186 -2.00 12.19 2.59
CA PHE A 186 -0.95 11.24 2.23
C PHE A 186 0.37 11.72 2.83
N THR A 187 0.95 10.95 3.73
CA THR A 187 2.24 11.26 4.36
C THR A 187 3.34 10.37 3.80
N PHE A 188 4.55 10.91 3.65
CA PHE A 188 5.66 10.15 3.10
C PHE A 188 7.01 10.71 3.55
N TYR A 189 8.06 9.89 3.42
CA TYR A 189 9.43 10.20 3.82
C TYR A 189 10.37 10.15 2.61
N PRO A 190 10.44 11.21 1.80
CA PRO A 190 11.18 11.19 0.53
C PRO A 190 12.70 11.04 0.68
N LYS A 191 13.22 11.27 1.89
CA LYS A 191 14.66 11.13 2.23
C LYS A 191 14.93 9.90 3.10
N GLY A 192 14.03 8.90 3.05
CA GLY A 192 14.13 7.68 3.83
C GLY A 192 13.69 7.83 5.30
N PRO A 193 13.81 6.76 6.10
CA PRO A 193 13.20 6.69 7.44
C PRO A 193 13.75 7.71 8.46
N ASN A 194 14.93 8.25 8.22
CA ASN A 194 15.54 9.29 9.07
C ASN A 194 15.31 10.71 8.52
N GLY A 195 14.59 10.84 7.40
CA GLY A 195 14.28 12.11 6.76
C GLY A 195 13.07 12.80 7.38
N GLN A 196 12.87 14.05 6.97
CA GLN A 196 11.67 14.79 7.36
C GLN A 196 10.44 14.21 6.70
N ARG A 197 9.35 14.06 7.46
CA ARG A 197 8.02 13.71 6.96
C ARG A 197 7.45 14.86 6.13
N GLU A 198 6.89 14.51 4.99
CA GLU A 198 6.07 15.39 4.16
C GLU A 198 4.63 14.91 4.14
N ALA A 199 3.68 15.80 3.85
CA ALA A 199 2.27 15.47 3.76
C ALA A 199 1.60 16.25 2.62
N ILE A 200 0.75 15.56 1.86
CA ILE A 200 -0.09 16.14 0.80
C ILE A 200 -1.55 15.90 1.16
N PRO A 201 -2.37 16.97 1.25
CA PRO A 201 -3.80 16.82 1.46
C PRO A 201 -4.44 15.98 0.35
N ALA A 202 -5.41 15.15 0.70
CA ALA A 202 -6.22 14.39 -0.26
C ALA A 202 -7.25 15.30 -0.96
N ALA A 203 -6.77 16.32 -1.67
CA ALA A 203 -7.60 17.31 -2.32
C ALA A 203 -8.26 16.75 -3.60
N HIS A 204 -9.51 17.15 -3.87
CA HIS A 204 -10.20 16.74 -5.08
C HIS A 204 -9.37 17.06 -6.34
N ASN A 205 -9.29 16.10 -7.26
CA ASN A 205 -8.55 16.21 -8.51
C ASN A 205 -7.06 16.54 -8.33
N SER A 206 -6.43 15.92 -7.35
CA SER A 206 -4.98 15.96 -7.17
C SER A 206 -4.39 14.55 -7.14
N ALA A 207 -3.08 14.45 -7.41
CA ALA A 207 -2.38 13.18 -7.42
C ALA A 207 -0.90 13.32 -7.06
N ILE A 208 -0.30 12.26 -6.57
CA ILE A 208 1.15 12.09 -6.46
C ILE A 208 1.58 10.84 -7.20
N ILE A 209 2.69 10.91 -7.93
CA ILE A 209 3.39 9.73 -8.44
C ILE A 209 4.73 9.57 -7.73
N ILE A 210 5.02 8.36 -7.26
CA ILE A 210 6.13 8.06 -6.36
C ILE A 210 6.46 6.55 -6.39
N ASP A 211 7.69 6.16 -6.05
CA ASP A 211 8.05 4.76 -5.79
C ASP A 211 7.64 4.38 -4.36
N THR A 212 6.45 3.83 -4.20
CA THR A 212 5.89 3.45 -2.90
C THR A 212 6.58 2.23 -2.28
N ASP A 213 7.34 1.47 -3.03
CA ASP A 213 8.09 0.34 -2.50
C ASP A 213 9.33 0.82 -1.70
N GLN A 214 9.98 1.91 -2.13
CA GLN A 214 11.16 2.46 -1.46
C GLN A 214 10.84 3.58 -0.47
N VAL A 215 9.76 4.33 -0.74
CA VAL A 215 9.42 5.49 0.09
C VAL A 215 8.40 5.10 1.15
N PHE A 216 8.79 5.22 2.40
CA PHE A 216 7.85 5.08 3.51
C PHE A 216 6.72 6.07 3.37
N HIS A 217 5.49 5.59 3.45
CA HIS A 217 4.30 6.41 3.30
C HIS A 217 3.14 5.87 4.12
N GLY A 218 2.12 6.69 4.32
CA GLY A 218 0.93 6.35 5.08
C GLY A 218 -0.22 7.30 4.77
N VAL A 219 -1.32 7.13 5.47
CA VAL A 219 -2.50 7.99 5.38
C VAL A 219 -2.88 8.44 6.78
N GLU A 220 -2.93 9.75 6.99
CA GLU A 220 -3.44 10.32 8.24
C GLU A 220 -4.91 9.95 8.44
N ARG A 221 -5.37 10.06 9.67
CA ARG A 221 -6.75 9.74 10.01
C ARG A 221 -7.74 10.58 9.21
N VAL A 222 -8.73 9.89 8.64
CA VAL A 222 -9.87 10.51 7.97
C VAL A 222 -10.78 11.10 9.03
N SER A 223 -11.11 12.39 8.94
CA SER A 223 -11.86 13.17 9.91
C SER A 223 -11.16 13.29 11.29
N GLN A 224 -11.26 14.47 11.89
CA GLN A 224 -10.80 14.72 13.26
C GLN A 224 -11.88 14.40 14.32
N LYS A 225 -13.15 14.30 13.91
CA LYS A 225 -14.21 13.78 14.77
C LYS A 225 -14.01 12.27 14.85
N LEU A 226 -13.64 11.78 16.02
CA LEU A 226 -13.46 10.36 16.28
C LEU A 226 -14.83 9.72 16.54
N PRO A 227 -15.52 9.18 15.54
CA PRO A 227 -16.58 8.24 15.81
C PRO A 227 -15.90 6.99 16.38
N ASP A 228 -16.58 6.31 17.31
CA ASP A 228 -16.21 4.96 17.67
C ASP A 228 -16.31 4.11 16.40
N LEU A 229 -15.16 3.70 15.84
CA LEU A 229 -15.16 2.81 14.69
C LEU A 229 -15.81 1.49 15.08
N PRO A 230 -16.80 1.02 14.32
CA PRO A 230 -17.33 -0.31 14.55
C PRO A 230 -16.25 -1.36 14.28
N PRO A 231 -16.34 -2.56 14.86
CA PRO A 231 -15.51 -3.67 14.47
C PRO A 231 -15.68 -3.97 12.97
N ILE A 232 -14.61 -3.85 12.19
CA ILE A 232 -14.60 -4.09 10.74
C ILE A 232 -13.95 -5.46 10.51
N GLU A 233 -14.77 -6.47 10.42
CA GLU A 233 -14.33 -7.84 10.12
C GLU A 233 -14.06 -7.99 8.61
N LYS A 234 -13.37 -9.05 8.19
CA LYS A 234 -13.05 -9.33 6.79
C LYS A 234 -14.28 -9.39 5.88
N SER A 235 -15.40 -9.86 6.40
CA SER A 235 -16.68 -9.99 5.70
C SER A 235 -17.43 -8.67 5.52
N ALA A 236 -16.97 -7.59 6.18
CA ALA A 236 -17.62 -6.30 6.08
C ALA A 236 -17.46 -5.70 4.66
N ARG A 237 -18.52 -5.06 4.18
CA ARG A 237 -18.53 -4.39 2.89
C ARG A 237 -19.15 -3.00 3.01
N LEU A 238 -18.63 -2.07 2.22
CA LEU A 238 -19.13 -0.71 2.10
C LEU A 238 -19.99 -0.62 0.82
N HIS A 239 -21.30 -0.40 0.98
CA HIS A 239 -22.28 -0.40 -0.11
C HIS A 239 -22.70 1.02 -0.47
N PHE A 240 -22.79 1.32 -1.76
CA PHE A 240 -23.44 2.53 -2.26
C PHE A 240 -24.95 2.32 -2.30
N LEU A 241 -25.71 3.27 -1.76
CA LEU A 241 -27.19 3.20 -1.68
C LEU A 241 -27.90 4.18 -2.62
N GLY A 242 -27.15 5.01 -3.36
CA GLY A 242 -27.68 6.14 -4.12
C GLY A 242 -27.67 7.45 -3.33
N ASP A 243 -27.88 8.58 -4.01
CA ASP A 243 -28.00 9.92 -3.42
C ASP A 243 -26.88 10.28 -2.41
N ASN A 244 -25.62 9.98 -2.77
CA ASN A 244 -24.40 10.15 -1.94
C ASN A 244 -24.34 9.27 -0.67
N ALA A 245 -25.29 8.37 -0.45
CA ALA A 245 -25.34 7.57 0.75
C ALA A 245 -24.53 6.26 0.59
N TRP A 246 -23.70 6.00 1.59
CA TRP A 246 -22.94 4.76 1.74
C TRP A 246 -23.26 4.08 3.07
N GLN A 247 -23.27 2.77 3.07
CA GLN A 247 -23.57 1.99 4.26
C GLN A 247 -22.56 0.87 4.46
N LEU A 248 -21.94 0.82 5.62
CA LEU A 248 -21.08 -0.28 6.05
C LEU A 248 -21.95 -1.40 6.62
N ARG A 249 -21.78 -2.61 6.09
CA ARG A 249 -22.50 -3.82 6.50
C ARG A 249 -21.55 -4.97 6.76
N ASP A 250 -21.95 -5.84 7.68
CA ASP A 250 -21.39 -7.17 7.86
C ASP A 250 -22.54 -8.19 7.79
N GLY A 251 -22.69 -8.84 6.65
CA GLY A 251 -23.89 -9.60 6.30
C GLY A 251 -25.13 -8.70 6.32
N HIS A 252 -26.10 -9.03 7.18
CA HIS A 252 -27.34 -8.25 7.36
C HIS A 252 -27.22 -7.14 8.41
N ARG A 253 -26.11 -7.09 9.13
CA ARG A 253 -25.89 -6.10 10.19
C ARG A 253 -25.34 -4.80 9.63
N VAL A 254 -26.08 -3.70 9.83
CA VAL A 254 -25.60 -2.35 9.53
C VAL A 254 -24.65 -1.92 10.65
N LEU A 255 -23.46 -1.49 10.27
CA LEU A 255 -22.40 -1.03 11.17
C LEU A 255 -22.27 0.50 11.19
N GLY A 256 -22.67 1.18 10.10
CA GLY A 256 -22.64 2.63 10.01
C GLY A 256 -23.14 3.13 8.66
N ASP A 257 -23.60 4.38 8.67
CA ASP A 257 -24.04 5.14 7.47
C ASP A 257 -23.12 6.34 7.30
N TYR A 258 -22.76 6.64 6.05
CA TYR A 258 -21.81 7.69 5.70
C TYR A 258 -22.30 8.48 4.50
N ASP A 259 -22.04 9.77 4.47
CA ASP A 259 -22.18 10.61 3.28
C ASP A 259 -20.91 10.52 2.42
N TRP A 260 -21.05 10.67 1.10
CA TRP A 260 -19.90 10.65 0.18
C TRP A 260 -18.83 11.68 0.55
N SER A 261 -19.22 12.82 1.07
CA SER A 261 -18.32 13.88 1.53
C SER A 261 -17.48 13.49 2.77
N GLU A 262 -17.84 12.41 3.46
CA GLU A 262 -17.10 11.90 4.62
C GLU A 262 -16.08 10.82 4.23
N ILE A 263 -16.23 10.21 3.05
CA ILE A 263 -15.40 9.09 2.59
C ILE A 263 -14.20 9.62 1.81
N ARG A 264 -13.00 9.27 2.27
CA ARG A 264 -11.77 9.51 1.51
C ARG A 264 -11.66 8.50 0.37
N TYR A 265 -11.81 8.99 -0.83
CA TYR A 265 -11.71 8.20 -2.05
C TYR A 265 -10.40 8.46 -2.78
N SER A 266 -9.68 7.41 -3.10
CA SER A 266 -8.47 7.47 -3.93
C SER A 266 -8.46 6.37 -4.98
N ILE A 267 -7.90 6.70 -6.15
CA ILE A 267 -7.59 5.73 -7.21
C ILE A 267 -6.07 5.65 -7.31
N SER A 268 -5.55 4.42 -7.27
CA SER A 268 -4.14 4.14 -7.44
C SER A 268 -3.91 3.44 -8.78
N TRP A 269 -2.95 3.94 -9.55
CA TRP A 269 -2.41 3.32 -10.74
C TRP A 269 -0.99 2.86 -10.43
N LYS A 270 -0.63 1.64 -10.85
CA LYS A 270 0.71 1.10 -10.69
C LYS A 270 1.24 0.59 -12.02
N ALA A 271 2.54 0.79 -12.24
CA ALA A 271 3.24 0.26 -13.39
C ALA A 271 4.61 -0.29 -13.00
N TYR A 272 4.99 -1.39 -13.62
CA TYR A 272 6.36 -1.89 -13.60
C TYR A 272 7.26 -0.98 -14.43
N CYS A 273 8.45 -0.71 -13.92
CA CYS A 273 9.43 0.17 -14.54
C CYS A 273 10.71 -0.59 -14.82
N PHE A 274 10.96 -0.91 -16.10
CA PHE A 274 12.16 -1.60 -16.54
C PHE A 274 13.15 -0.61 -17.16
N GLU A 275 14.43 -0.92 -17.07
CA GLU A 275 15.47 -0.12 -17.72
C GLU A 275 15.26 -0.05 -19.22
N ASP A 276 14.98 -1.21 -19.81
CA ASP A 276 14.70 -1.37 -21.23
C ASP A 276 13.86 -2.63 -21.50
N ALA A 277 13.59 -2.90 -22.77
CA ALA A 277 12.85 -4.09 -23.20
C ALA A 277 13.58 -5.40 -22.84
N SER A 278 14.92 -5.39 -22.76
CA SER A 278 15.69 -6.60 -22.42
C SER A 278 15.47 -7.00 -20.96
N GLU A 279 15.44 -6.03 -20.04
CA GLU A 279 15.12 -6.29 -18.62
C GLU A 279 13.68 -6.80 -18.46
N ARG A 280 12.71 -6.20 -19.19
CA ARG A 280 11.34 -6.70 -19.24
C ARG A 280 11.26 -8.14 -19.75
N ASP A 281 11.94 -8.45 -20.83
CA ASP A 281 11.93 -9.79 -21.44
C ASP A 281 12.63 -10.81 -20.51
N LEU A 282 13.67 -10.41 -19.80
CA LEU A 282 14.32 -11.22 -18.77
C LEU A 282 13.35 -11.56 -17.62
N TRP A 283 12.61 -10.56 -17.12
CA TRP A 283 11.55 -10.78 -16.14
C TRP A 283 10.46 -11.71 -16.67
N ALA A 284 9.99 -11.49 -17.90
CA ALA A 284 8.92 -12.30 -18.50
C ALA A 284 9.35 -13.75 -18.75
N SER A 285 10.63 -13.99 -19.05
CA SER A 285 11.18 -15.33 -19.31
C SER A 285 11.44 -16.14 -18.04
N GLY A 286 11.60 -15.48 -16.88
CA GLY A 286 11.98 -16.13 -15.62
C GLY A 286 13.39 -16.77 -15.63
N THR A 287 14.27 -16.35 -16.54
CA THR A 287 15.57 -17.01 -16.75
C THR A 287 16.53 -16.83 -15.57
N ASP A 288 16.44 -15.71 -14.84
CA ASP A 288 17.28 -15.40 -13.68
C ASP A 288 16.48 -15.27 -12.38
N ASP A 289 15.37 -15.97 -12.30
CA ASP A 289 14.46 -15.96 -11.18
C ASP A 289 15.15 -16.39 -9.87
N LEU A 290 14.90 -15.62 -8.82
CA LEU A 290 15.34 -15.95 -7.47
C LEU A 290 14.65 -17.21 -6.96
N SER A 291 15.42 -18.16 -6.42
CA SER A 291 14.87 -19.29 -5.69
C SER A 291 14.74 -18.99 -4.19
N VAL A 292 13.80 -19.64 -3.52
CA VAL A 292 13.61 -19.48 -2.06
C VAL A 292 14.88 -19.84 -1.29
N ASP A 293 15.55 -20.93 -1.69
CA ASP A 293 16.79 -21.38 -1.04
C ASP A 293 17.90 -20.33 -1.17
N PHE A 294 18.06 -19.73 -2.35
CA PHE A 294 19.03 -18.66 -2.55
C PHE A 294 18.71 -17.44 -1.66
N ILE A 295 17.43 -17.00 -1.62
CA ILE A 295 17.00 -15.88 -0.79
C ILE A 295 17.31 -16.14 0.68
N VAL A 296 16.87 -17.29 1.21
CA VAL A 296 17.03 -17.64 2.62
C VAL A 296 18.49 -17.77 3.02
N ASN A 297 19.31 -18.41 2.17
CA ASN A 297 20.75 -18.59 2.44
C ASN A 297 21.48 -17.23 2.41
N ARG A 298 21.17 -16.36 1.45
CA ARG A 298 21.82 -15.04 1.36
C ARG A 298 21.44 -14.12 2.53
N LEU A 299 20.22 -14.21 3.03
CA LEU A 299 19.79 -13.49 4.25
C LEU A 299 20.49 -14.04 5.50
N GLU A 300 20.64 -15.36 5.60
CA GLU A 300 21.38 -15.98 6.71
C GLU A 300 22.86 -15.59 6.71
N GLU A 301 23.52 -15.63 5.55
CA GLU A 301 24.90 -15.17 5.38
C GLU A 301 25.06 -13.73 5.88
N ALA A 302 24.19 -12.83 5.46
CA ALA A 302 24.23 -11.44 5.88
C ALA A 302 24.03 -11.26 7.40
N LEU A 303 23.13 -12.04 8.03
CA LEU A 303 23.01 -12.03 9.50
C LEU A 303 24.30 -12.50 10.20
N ARG A 304 25.00 -13.50 9.65
CA ARG A 304 26.27 -13.98 10.19
C ARG A 304 27.39 -12.96 9.99
N GLU A 305 27.49 -12.36 8.81
CA GLU A 305 28.45 -11.29 8.49
C GLU A 305 28.30 -10.07 9.43
N GLN A 306 27.09 -9.85 9.96
CA GLN A 306 26.76 -8.74 10.87
C GLN A 306 26.67 -9.16 12.35
N ASP A 307 27.17 -10.35 12.70
CA ASP A 307 27.15 -10.92 14.05
C ASP A 307 25.74 -11.03 14.68
N ALA A 308 24.68 -10.96 13.87
CA ALA A 308 23.29 -11.04 14.32
C ALA A 308 22.78 -12.48 14.47
N LEU A 309 23.45 -13.45 13.85
CA LEU A 309 23.18 -14.87 13.98
C LEU A 309 24.49 -15.63 14.31
N THR A 310 24.53 -16.19 15.50
CA THR A 310 25.61 -17.10 15.95
C THR A 310 25.04 -18.50 16.17
N GLY A 311 25.76 -19.52 15.74
CA GLY A 311 25.31 -20.91 15.87
C GLY A 311 24.42 -21.40 14.73
N GLU A 312 23.53 -22.36 14.99
CA GLU A 312 22.63 -22.93 13.98
C GLU A 312 21.48 -21.99 13.64
N ARG A 313 20.91 -22.14 12.42
CA ARG A 313 19.70 -21.41 12.02
C ARG A 313 18.55 -21.77 12.95
N PRO A 314 17.86 -20.79 13.54
CA PRO A 314 16.68 -21.05 14.37
C PRO A 314 15.57 -21.76 13.58
N GLU A 315 14.55 -22.24 14.30
CA GLU A 315 13.35 -22.76 13.65
C GLU A 315 12.66 -21.66 12.80
N PRO A 316 11.85 -22.01 11.78
CA PRO A 316 11.40 -21.06 10.75
C PRO A 316 10.75 -19.77 11.27
N THR A 317 9.87 -19.86 12.28
CA THR A 317 9.18 -18.69 12.83
C THR A 317 10.12 -17.75 13.59
N ALA A 318 11.04 -18.30 14.37
CA ALA A 318 12.04 -17.51 15.10
C ALA A 318 13.05 -16.89 14.12
N PHE A 319 13.43 -17.61 13.07
CA PHE A 319 14.30 -17.08 12.03
C PHE A 319 13.63 -15.92 11.26
N ALA A 320 12.36 -16.07 10.88
CA ALA A 320 11.61 -15.01 10.23
C ALA A 320 11.52 -13.74 11.09
N ARG A 321 11.24 -13.89 12.41
CA ARG A 321 11.23 -12.75 13.36
C ARG A 321 12.61 -12.10 13.48
N LEU A 322 13.68 -12.89 13.51
CA LEU A 322 15.05 -12.37 13.52
C LEU A 322 15.32 -11.51 12.28
N LEU A 323 14.96 -12.00 11.09
CA LEU A 323 15.11 -11.28 9.82
C LEU A 323 14.35 -9.94 9.83
N VAL A 324 13.07 -9.97 10.20
CA VAL A 324 12.24 -8.75 10.28
C VAL A 324 12.84 -7.73 11.24
N ASN A 325 13.19 -8.16 12.46
CA ASN A 325 13.75 -7.26 13.49
C ASN A 325 15.12 -6.71 13.11
N HIS A 326 15.89 -7.43 12.30
CA HIS A 326 17.22 -7.01 11.90
C HIS A 326 17.20 -6.05 10.70
N PHE A 327 16.44 -6.37 9.66
CA PHE A 327 16.50 -5.64 8.39
C PHE A 327 15.44 -4.54 8.26
N VAL A 328 14.22 -4.71 8.83
CA VAL A 328 13.15 -3.73 8.63
C VAL A 328 13.30 -2.57 9.61
N ARG A 329 13.52 -1.36 9.08
CA ARG A 329 13.70 -0.11 9.85
C ARG A 329 12.60 0.87 9.45
N PHE A 330 11.67 1.12 10.37
CA PHE A 330 10.63 2.13 10.18
C PHE A 330 11.13 3.52 10.58
N PRO A 331 10.54 4.60 10.00
CA PRO A 331 10.73 5.95 10.53
C PRO A 331 10.35 5.99 12.02
N ALA A 332 11.10 6.76 12.79
CA ALA A 332 10.73 7.05 14.18
C ALA A 332 9.35 7.74 14.19
N ALA A 333 8.49 7.37 15.13
CA ALA A 333 7.22 8.06 15.32
C ALA A 333 7.50 9.55 15.54
N ASP A 334 6.80 10.42 14.82
CA ASP A 334 6.85 11.86 15.07
C ASP A 334 6.30 12.13 16.47
N THR A 335 7.18 12.36 17.42
CA THR A 335 6.81 12.80 18.79
C THR A 335 6.27 14.23 18.82
N ALA A 336 6.04 14.86 17.67
CA ALA A 336 5.66 16.27 17.53
C ALA A 336 4.18 16.50 17.19
N ALA A 337 3.28 15.53 17.44
CA ALA A 337 1.83 15.71 17.29
C ALA A 337 1.12 15.25 18.57
N ALA A 338 1.46 15.89 19.70
CA ALA A 338 0.67 15.89 20.93
C ALA A 338 0.00 17.24 21.11
#